data_d51dc0d871142248e16cbe8bc885bcfd
#
_entry.id   d51dc0d871142248e16cbe8bc885bcfd
#
_cell.length_a   1.000
_cell.length_b   1.000
_cell.length_c   1.000
_cell.angle_alpha   90.00
_cell.angle_beta   90.00
_cell.angle_gamma   90.00
#
_symmetry.space_group_name_H-M   'P 1'
#
loop_
_entity.id
_entity.type
_entity.pdbx_description
1 polymer ?
#
loop_
_entity_poly.entity_id
_entity_poly.type
_entity_poly.pdbx_seq_one_letter_code
_entity_poly.pdbx_strand_id
1 'polypeptide(L)'
;MCDDDARIGRRALFVTGAAAALTLSSVSFASAAGQEQQTKTVRGTLPTGSPDFVYVPVEVPSGVRELRVAYTYDRPSVPAGTPGNALDIGIFDERGTELGGKGFRGWSGGARTEFFIRADEATPGYLAGPVRQGTWHVVLGPYTVAPQGLTYELTITLTYGEPGETARPAYPPERAKGRGRAWYRGDCHLHSWYSDGRRTPAEIGALARAAGLDFINTSEHNTHAGHAHWAEVAGDDLLVLLGEEVTTRTGHVVALGTDPGTFVDWRYRARDNRFARFARQIRRAGGLVVPAHPHATCIGCGWKFGFGEADAVEVWNGPYTPDDEVALADWDAMLVTGVREGRRDWIPAMGNSDAHRDPDMVGLPQTVVLADDLTRDAIQEGIRAGRSYVAESSKVSLTFTATGGRGEQAGIGERLAVEQDTPVTVRLEVKGAPRCTVRFVTDQGVLLTSGPLPVSGEGVVEWRTTPSYAAYVRAEVRHEVAAGPLPGALAAFTNPVFLGR
;
A
#
# COMPACT_ATOMS: atom_id res chain seq x y z
N MET A 1 50.44 -38.42 16.49
CA MET A 1 51.61 -37.76 15.94
C MET A 1 51.19 -37.24 14.57
N CYS A 2 51.03 -36.01 14.29
CA CYS A 2 51.42 -34.70 14.71
C CYS A 2 50.23 -33.72 14.66
N ASP A 3 50.15 -32.89 15.69
CA ASP A 3 49.44 -31.64 15.71
C ASP A 3 49.91 -30.66 14.65
N ASP A 4 49.02 -29.85 14.13
CA ASP A 4 49.34 -28.45 13.80
C ASP A 4 48.07 -27.59 13.86
N ASP A 5 47.98 -26.88 14.97
CA ASP A 5 47.05 -25.80 15.24
C ASP A 5 47.42 -24.51 14.45
N ALA A 6 46.67 -24.15 13.44
CA ALA A 6 46.78 -22.84 12.81
C ALA A 6 45.66 -21.93 13.33
N ARG A 7 45.92 -21.22 14.43
CA ARG A 7 45.11 -20.12 14.94
C ARG A 7 45.16 -18.91 13.98
N ILE A 8 44.11 -18.72 13.17
CA ILE A 8 43.91 -17.48 12.42
C ILE A 8 43.33 -16.44 13.40
N GLY A 9 44.20 -15.49 13.79
CA GLY A 9 43.80 -14.35 14.62
C GLY A 9 42.82 -13.43 13.90
N ARG A 10 41.59 -13.33 14.40
CA ARG A 10 40.62 -12.30 14.02
C ARG A 10 41.13 -10.94 14.50
N ARG A 11 41.76 -10.17 13.65
CA ARG A 11 41.92 -8.73 13.86
C ARG A 11 40.54 -8.07 13.66
N ALA A 12 39.89 -7.73 14.76
CA ALA A 12 38.75 -6.84 14.74
C ALA A 12 39.21 -5.45 14.28
N LEU A 13 38.86 -5.08 13.08
CA LEU A 13 38.98 -3.69 12.62
C LEU A 13 37.83 -2.92 13.28
N PHE A 14 38.14 -2.25 14.41
CA PHE A 14 37.26 -1.21 14.96
C PHE A 14 37.32 0.00 14.02
N VAL A 15 36.38 0.11 13.10
CA VAL A 15 36.10 1.39 12.45
C VAL A 15 35.30 2.21 13.47
N THR A 16 35.97 3.06 14.20
CA THR A 16 35.35 4.13 14.99
C THR A 16 34.78 5.15 14.00
N GLY A 17 33.59 4.90 13.48
CA GLY A 17 32.80 5.92 12.81
C GLY A 17 32.31 6.89 13.91
N ALA A 18 32.92 8.05 14.00
CA ALA A 18 32.39 9.17 14.74
C ALA A 18 31.05 9.53 14.07
N ALA A 19 29.93 9.13 14.67
CA ALA A 19 28.63 9.69 14.34
C ALA A 19 28.68 11.17 14.74
N ALA A 20 28.93 12.05 13.77
CA ALA A 20 28.78 13.48 13.98
C ALA A 20 27.29 13.71 14.30
N ALA A 21 27.00 14.03 15.55
CA ALA A 21 25.68 14.48 15.95
C ALA A 21 25.37 15.75 15.16
N LEU A 22 24.43 15.68 14.22
CA LEU A 22 23.89 16.84 13.51
C LEU A 22 23.10 17.67 14.55
N THR A 23 23.77 18.61 15.22
CA THR A 23 23.11 19.61 16.05
C THR A 23 22.54 20.67 15.12
N LEU A 24 21.25 20.55 14.80
CA LEU A 24 20.52 21.58 14.07
C LEU A 24 20.09 22.66 15.06
N SER A 25 20.55 23.90 14.86
CA SER A 25 20.10 25.05 15.62
C SER A 25 18.62 25.32 15.36
N SER A 26 17.84 25.64 16.39
CA SER A 26 16.44 26.02 16.22
C SER A 26 16.31 27.32 15.43
N VAL A 27 15.28 27.37 14.57
CA VAL A 27 14.91 28.57 13.83
C VAL A 27 13.97 29.38 14.68
N SER A 28 14.48 30.44 15.31
CA SER A 28 13.67 31.32 16.17
C SER A 28 13.23 32.58 15.43
N PHE A 29 11.96 32.95 15.60
CA PHE A 29 11.41 34.20 15.09
C PHE A 29 11.24 35.20 16.23
N ALA A 30 11.53 36.48 15.97
CA ALA A 30 11.30 37.52 16.96
C ALA A 30 9.79 37.76 17.14
N SER A 31 9.34 38.11 18.34
CA SER A 31 7.96 38.56 18.54
C SER A 31 7.69 39.79 17.70
N ALA A 32 6.66 39.76 16.84
CA ALA A 32 6.44 40.77 15.82
C ALA A 32 5.25 41.66 16.17
N ALA A 33 5.45 42.62 17.12
CA ALA A 33 4.49 43.69 17.23
C ALA A 33 4.57 44.60 15.98
N GLY A 34 3.56 44.46 15.08
CA GLY A 34 3.42 45.33 13.89
C GLY A 34 3.99 44.76 12.57
N GLN A 35 4.49 43.53 12.50
CA GLN A 35 4.90 42.89 11.24
C GLN A 35 3.83 41.91 10.74
N GLU A 36 3.40 42.02 9.48
CA GLU A 36 2.46 41.06 8.91
C GLU A 36 3.10 39.70 8.56
N GLN A 37 4.41 39.68 8.32
CA GLN A 37 5.11 38.50 7.84
C GLN A 37 6.59 38.49 8.28
N GLN A 38 7.09 37.32 8.61
CA GLN A 38 8.53 37.09 8.82
C GLN A 38 8.99 35.88 8.03
N THR A 39 10.16 36.00 7.38
CA THR A 39 10.77 34.91 6.62
C THR A 39 12.19 34.63 7.10
N LYS A 40 12.54 33.35 7.24
CA LYS A 40 13.90 32.90 7.56
C LYS A 40 14.32 31.77 6.64
N THR A 41 15.62 31.76 6.31
CA THR A 41 16.25 30.72 5.51
C THR A 41 17.23 29.92 6.38
N VAL A 42 17.14 28.59 6.27
CA VAL A 42 18.03 27.64 6.91
C VAL A 42 18.74 26.82 5.85
N ARG A 43 20.05 26.69 5.96
CA ARG A 43 20.88 25.87 5.06
C ARG A 43 21.58 24.79 5.85
N GLY A 44 21.72 23.62 5.24
CA GLY A 44 22.42 22.50 5.83
C GLY A 44 22.93 21.51 4.80
N THR A 45 23.76 20.59 5.25
CA THR A 45 24.28 19.50 4.43
C THR A 45 24.08 18.19 5.16
N LEU A 46 23.54 17.21 4.46
CA LEU A 46 23.35 15.85 4.92
C LEU A 46 24.42 14.95 4.28
N PRO A 47 25.32 14.36 5.05
CA PRO A 47 26.31 13.44 4.53
C PRO A 47 25.68 12.09 4.16
N THR A 48 26.36 11.29 3.36
CA THR A 48 25.99 9.89 3.13
C THR A 48 25.90 9.16 4.48
N GLY A 49 24.82 8.37 4.67
CA GLY A 49 24.56 7.69 5.95
C GLY A 49 23.86 8.56 7.01
N SER A 50 23.33 9.71 6.62
CA SER A 50 22.42 10.49 7.48
C SER A 50 21.25 9.63 7.98
N PRO A 51 20.65 9.97 9.14
CA PRO A 51 19.43 9.33 9.60
C PRO A 51 18.31 9.41 8.56
N ASP A 52 17.39 8.44 8.58
CA ASP A 52 16.25 8.40 7.66
C ASP A 52 15.36 9.65 7.77
N PHE A 53 15.34 10.29 8.94
CA PHE A 53 14.56 11.49 9.21
C PHE A 53 15.40 12.47 10.02
N VAL A 54 15.45 13.70 9.56
CA VAL A 54 16.17 14.82 10.20
C VAL A 54 15.14 15.90 10.53
N TYR A 55 15.11 16.35 11.76
CA TYR A 55 14.14 17.31 12.27
C TYR A 55 14.75 18.69 12.43
N VAL A 56 14.22 19.68 11.71
CA VAL A 56 14.63 21.08 11.84
C VAL A 56 13.62 21.80 12.76
N PRO A 57 13.99 22.14 14.01
CA PRO A 57 13.07 22.78 14.93
C PRO A 57 12.79 24.24 14.51
N VAL A 58 11.52 24.64 14.61
CA VAL A 58 11.00 25.96 14.26
C VAL A 58 10.21 26.51 15.44
N GLU A 59 10.70 27.54 16.08
CA GLU A 59 9.99 28.23 17.15
C GLU A 59 8.90 29.12 16.57
N VAL A 60 7.65 28.69 16.71
CA VAL A 60 6.46 29.41 16.23
C VAL A 60 5.93 30.29 17.38
N PRO A 61 5.96 31.64 17.25
CA PRO A 61 5.41 32.53 18.27
C PRO A 61 3.88 32.58 18.22
N SER A 62 3.27 33.26 19.20
CA SER A 62 1.81 33.49 19.20
C SER A 62 1.39 34.41 18.05
N GLY A 63 0.12 34.30 17.63
CA GLY A 63 -0.49 35.17 16.61
C GLY A 63 -0.14 34.81 15.17
N VAL A 64 0.45 33.63 14.92
CA VAL A 64 0.69 33.11 13.57
C VAL A 64 -0.60 32.51 13.01
N ARG A 65 -1.05 33.01 11.85
CA ARG A 65 -2.22 32.48 11.13
C ARG A 65 -1.85 31.49 10.03
N GLU A 66 -0.64 31.61 9.42
CA GLU A 66 -0.15 30.72 8.38
C GLU A 66 1.34 30.42 8.60
N LEU A 67 1.70 29.17 8.47
CA LEU A 67 3.07 28.70 8.36
C LEU A 67 3.27 28.15 6.95
N ARG A 68 4.30 28.67 6.25
CA ARG A 68 4.69 28.22 4.90
C ARG A 68 6.13 27.77 4.93
N VAL A 69 6.41 26.66 4.26
CA VAL A 69 7.77 26.11 4.09
C VAL A 69 7.99 25.83 2.62
N ALA A 70 9.10 26.34 2.07
CA ALA A 70 9.61 25.95 0.77
C ALA A 70 11.02 25.37 0.95
N TYR A 71 11.40 24.43 0.09
CA TYR A 71 12.74 23.83 0.14
C TYR A 71 13.32 23.57 -1.25
N THR A 72 14.63 23.62 -1.31
CA THR A 72 15.44 23.18 -2.46
C THR A 72 16.59 22.34 -1.97
N TYR A 73 17.12 21.50 -2.84
CA TYR A 73 18.34 20.73 -2.59
C TYR A 73 19.12 20.52 -3.90
N ASP A 74 20.41 20.27 -3.76
CA ASP A 74 21.31 20.04 -4.89
C ASP A 74 21.04 18.66 -5.54
N ARG A 75 21.29 18.60 -6.85
CA ARG A 75 21.19 17.37 -7.65
C ARG A 75 22.47 17.18 -8.44
N PRO A 76 23.55 16.74 -7.78
CA PRO A 76 24.84 16.55 -8.45
C PRO A 76 24.76 15.45 -9.50
N SER A 77 25.60 15.55 -10.53
CA SER A 77 25.81 14.45 -11.47
C SER A 77 26.47 13.28 -10.77
N VAL A 78 25.94 12.07 -10.95
CA VAL A 78 26.45 10.83 -10.37
C VAL A 78 26.68 9.79 -11.46
N PRO A 79 27.60 8.83 -11.26
CA PRO A 79 27.81 7.73 -12.20
C PRO A 79 26.54 6.91 -12.42
N ALA A 80 26.40 6.29 -13.58
CA ALA A 80 25.30 5.39 -13.89
C ALA A 80 25.19 4.28 -12.82
N GLY A 81 23.97 4.00 -12.37
CA GLY A 81 23.68 3.03 -11.30
C GLY A 81 23.92 3.54 -9.88
N THR A 82 24.41 4.78 -9.70
CA THR A 82 24.52 5.42 -8.38
C THR A 82 23.28 6.28 -8.15
N PRO A 83 22.55 6.13 -7.01
CA PRO A 83 21.44 7.01 -6.69
C PRO A 83 21.90 8.46 -6.51
N GLY A 84 21.19 9.40 -7.12
CA GLY A 84 21.35 10.83 -6.89
C GLY A 84 20.70 11.26 -5.57
N ASN A 85 20.66 12.58 -5.33
CA ASN A 85 19.97 13.14 -4.18
C ASN A 85 18.43 13.09 -4.36
N ALA A 86 17.73 12.55 -3.36
CA ALA A 86 16.29 12.65 -3.21
C ALA A 86 15.97 13.00 -1.77
N LEU A 87 15.21 14.08 -1.57
CA LEU A 87 14.87 14.63 -0.27
C LEU A 87 13.37 14.83 -0.15
N ASP A 88 12.78 14.14 0.80
CA ASP A 88 11.36 14.23 1.15
C ASP A 88 11.15 15.29 2.22
N ILE A 89 9.91 15.82 2.31
CA ILE A 89 9.55 16.84 3.29
C ILE A 89 8.18 16.58 3.92
N GLY A 90 8.10 16.93 5.21
CA GLY A 90 6.86 16.95 5.99
C GLY A 90 7.02 17.84 7.22
N ILE A 91 6.04 17.80 8.13
CA ILE A 91 6.06 18.66 9.31
C ILE A 91 5.28 18.04 10.48
N PHE A 92 5.79 18.28 11.69
CA PHE A 92 5.16 17.98 12.96
C PHE A 92 4.95 19.27 13.75
N ASP A 93 3.85 19.37 14.47
CA ASP A 93 3.53 20.54 15.28
C ASP A 93 4.09 20.47 16.72
N GLU A 94 3.67 21.41 17.56
CA GLU A 94 4.10 21.57 18.94
C GLU A 94 3.86 20.35 19.85
N ARG A 95 3.05 19.39 19.39
CA ARG A 95 2.79 18.12 20.10
C ARG A 95 3.92 17.10 19.95
N GLY A 96 4.95 17.42 19.17
CA GLY A 96 6.22 16.70 19.10
C GLY A 96 6.31 15.66 17.99
N THR A 97 7.50 15.05 17.90
CA THR A 97 7.90 14.14 16.81
C THR A 97 7.97 12.68 17.24
N GLU A 98 7.42 12.30 18.39
CA GLU A 98 7.47 10.93 18.86
C GLU A 98 6.85 9.94 17.85
N LEU A 99 7.45 8.77 17.71
CA LEU A 99 6.96 7.71 16.81
C LEU A 99 5.56 7.24 17.24
N GLY A 100 4.58 7.41 16.34
CA GLY A 100 3.16 7.17 16.62
C GLY A 100 2.52 8.20 17.56
N GLY A 101 3.15 9.37 17.69
CA GLY A 101 2.64 10.51 18.47
C GLY A 101 1.58 11.31 17.71
N LYS A 102 1.16 12.45 18.29
CA LYS A 102 0.04 13.25 17.80
C LYS A 102 0.46 14.49 16.99
N GLY A 103 1.77 14.75 16.86
CA GLY A 103 2.26 16.00 16.25
C GLY A 103 2.25 16.03 14.73
N PHE A 104 1.88 14.94 14.06
CA PHE A 104 1.85 14.90 12.59
C PHE A 104 0.92 15.95 12.00
N ARG A 105 1.43 16.74 11.03
CA ARG A 105 0.67 17.78 10.33
C ARG A 105 0.78 17.67 8.82
N GLY A 106 1.54 16.73 8.28
CA GLY A 106 1.55 16.43 6.86
C GLY A 106 2.89 15.95 6.34
N TRP A 107 2.79 15.28 5.19
CA TRP A 107 3.91 14.73 4.44
C TRP A 107 3.59 14.78 2.94
N SER A 108 4.55 15.16 2.14
CA SER A 108 4.43 15.15 0.67
C SER A 108 5.54 14.36 0.00
N GLY A 109 6.43 13.69 0.77
CA GLY A 109 7.60 13.06 0.17
C GLY A 109 8.37 14.05 -0.70
N GLY A 110 8.78 13.62 -1.88
CA GLY A 110 9.41 14.45 -2.90
C GLY A 110 8.44 15.07 -3.91
N ALA A 111 7.12 14.92 -3.73
CA ALA A 111 6.13 15.35 -4.72
C ALA A 111 5.92 16.88 -4.80
N ARG A 112 6.29 17.61 -3.73
CA ARG A 112 6.11 19.07 -3.63
C ARG A 112 7.38 19.71 -3.12
N THR A 113 7.63 20.95 -3.56
CA THR A 113 8.78 21.77 -3.13
C THR A 113 8.38 22.85 -2.12
N GLU A 114 7.08 23.02 -1.88
CA GLU A 114 6.54 23.94 -0.88
C GLU A 114 5.20 23.46 -0.34
N PHE A 115 4.88 23.90 0.87
CA PHE A 115 3.57 23.72 1.48
C PHE A 115 3.23 24.87 2.43
N PHE A 116 1.94 25.02 2.73
CA PHE A 116 1.46 25.88 3.80
C PHE A 116 0.42 25.17 4.66
N ILE A 117 0.27 25.68 5.88
CA ILE A 117 -0.76 25.25 6.85
C ILE A 117 -1.37 26.52 7.46
N ARG A 118 -2.72 26.57 7.45
CA ARG A 118 -3.52 27.53 8.20
C ARG A 118 -4.78 26.85 8.76
N ALA A 119 -5.58 27.59 9.51
CA ALA A 119 -6.71 27.01 10.25
C ALA A 119 -7.76 26.37 9.31
N ASP A 120 -8.04 27.01 8.18
CA ASP A 120 -9.10 26.68 7.24
C ASP A 120 -8.62 25.83 6.06
N GLU A 121 -7.32 25.86 5.73
CA GLU A 121 -6.78 25.23 4.53
C GLU A 121 -5.31 24.81 4.72
N ALA A 122 -4.89 23.80 3.97
CA ALA A 122 -3.49 23.42 3.84
C ALA A 122 -3.21 22.87 2.43
N THR A 123 -1.94 22.90 2.04
CA THR A 123 -1.51 22.23 0.81
C THR A 123 -1.92 20.75 0.84
N PRO A 124 -2.40 20.14 -0.26
CA PRO A 124 -2.68 18.70 -0.32
C PRO A 124 -1.53 17.86 0.22
N GLY A 125 -1.85 16.88 1.10
CA GLY A 125 -0.87 16.10 1.87
C GLY A 125 -0.65 16.63 3.29
N TYR A 126 -1.12 17.85 3.59
CA TYR A 126 -1.01 18.49 4.90
C TYR A 126 -2.39 18.71 5.53
N LEU A 127 -2.41 18.77 6.87
CA LEU A 127 -3.63 18.90 7.66
C LEU A 127 -3.88 20.36 7.99
N ALA A 128 -5.01 20.89 7.55
CA ALA A 128 -5.51 22.17 7.99
C ALA A 128 -5.77 22.19 9.50
N GLY A 129 -5.65 23.35 10.10
CA GLY A 129 -5.86 23.54 11.52
C GLY A 129 -4.99 24.67 12.07
N PRO A 130 -5.28 25.18 13.26
CA PRO A 130 -4.56 26.31 13.86
C PRO A 130 -3.05 26.10 13.93
N VAL A 131 -2.29 27.13 13.60
CA VAL A 131 -0.85 27.18 13.79
C VAL A 131 -0.60 27.69 15.22
N ARG A 132 -0.40 26.74 16.15
CA ARG A 132 -0.25 27.05 17.57
C ARG A 132 1.18 27.42 17.93
N GLN A 133 1.33 28.28 18.93
CA GLN A 133 2.61 28.60 19.51
C GLN A 133 3.33 27.36 20.05
N GLY A 134 4.63 27.26 19.81
CA GLY A 134 5.49 26.17 20.31
C GLY A 134 6.56 25.77 19.31
N THR A 135 7.28 24.72 19.61
CA THR A 135 8.31 24.20 18.73
C THR A 135 7.70 23.22 17.73
N TRP A 136 7.65 23.64 16.48
CA TRP A 136 7.31 22.79 15.34
C TRP A 136 8.57 22.19 14.74
N HIS A 137 8.44 21.11 13.98
CA HIS A 137 9.58 20.44 13.36
C HIS A 137 9.31 20.18 11.88
N VAL A 138 10.05 20.85 10.98
CA VAL A 138 10.13 20.41 9.59
C VAL A 138 10.93 19.12 9.59
N VAL A 139 10.34 18.04 9.06
CA VAL A 139 11.01 16.77 8.89
C VAL A 139 11.53 16.64 7.47
N LEU A 140 12.80 16.38 7.33
CA LEU A 140 13.49 16.05 6.09
C LEU A 140 13.74 14.55 6.04
N GLY A 141 13.36 13.92 4.94
CA GLY A 141 13.59 12.50 4.70
C GLY A 141 14.58 12.28 3.57
N PRO A 142 15.92 12.25 3.83
CA PRO A 142 16.89 11.96 2.78
C PRO A 142 16.69 10.54 2.26
N TYR A 143 15.93 10.42 1.17
CA TYR A 143 15.60 9.11 0.57
C TYR A 143 16.84 8.45 0.00
N THR A 144 17.60 9.21 -0.79
CA THR A 144 18.94 8.86 -1.24
C THR A 144 19.86 10.07 -1.12
N VAL A 145 21.13 9.81 -0.80
CA VAL A 145 22.17 10.84 -0.69
C VAL A 145 23.33 10.44 -1.58
N ALA A 146 23.66 11.28 -2.55
CA ALA A 146 24.80 11.10 -3.44
C ALA A 146 26.12 11.05 -2.66
N PRO A 147 27.20 10.46 -3.22
CA PRO A 147 28.51 10.39 -2.54
C PRO A 147 29.07 11.73 -2.08
N GLN A 148 28.69 12.83 -2.76
CA GLN A 148 29.09 14.20 -2.44
C GLN A 148 28.34 14.80 -1.25
N GLY A 149 27.29 14.12 -0.77
CA GLY A 149 26.36 14.63 0.21
C GLY A 149 25.15 15.31 -0.45
N LEU A 150 24.24 15.82 0.37
CA LEU A 150 23.02 16.52 -0.03
C LEU A 150 22.97 17.87 0.68
N THR A 151 23.09 18.96 -0.07
CA THR A 151 22.93 20.32 0.46
C THR A 151 21.51 20.79 0.25
N TYR A 152 20.88 21.34 1.31
CA TYR A 152 19.52 21.83 1.25
C TYR A 152 19.37 23.27 1.73
N GLU A 153 18.32 23.93 1.29
CA GLU A 153 17.87 25.22 1.78
C GLU A 153 16.37 25.12 2.10
N LEU A 154 15.98 25.55 3.32
CA LEU A 154 14.61 25.71 3.76
C LEU A 154 14.30 27.21 3.87
N THR A 155 13.20 27.64 3.30
CA THR A 155 12.64 28.97 3.50
C THR A 155 11.35 28.83 4.30
N ILE A 156 11.33 29.36 5.55
CA ILE A 156 10.20 29.29 6.46
C ILE A 156 9.60 30.68 6.60
N THR A 157 8.31 30.79 6.30
CA THR A 157 7.57 32.07 6.37
C THR A 157 6.41 31.92 7.34
N LEU A 158 6.34 32.84 8.31
CA LEU A 158 5.23 32.96 9.24
C LEU A 158 4.46 34.24 8.91
N THR A 159 3.14 34.08 8.67
CA THR A 159 2.22 35.21 8.48
C THR A 159 1.37 35.36 9.72
N TYR A 160 1.31 36.58 10.26
CA TYR A 160 0.60 36.92 11.47
C TYR A 160 -0.82 37.43 11.18
N GLY A 161 -1.69 37.33 12.14
CA GLY A 161 -3.08 37.82 12.07
C GLY A 161 -4.05 36.90 12.80
N GLU A 162 -5.33 37.28 12.72
CA GLU A 162 -6.39 36.43 13.28
C GLU A 162 -6.46 35.10 12.52
N PRO A 163 -6.53 33.97 13.23
CA PRO A 163 -6.75 32.68 12.59
C PRO A 163 -8.14 32.66 11.94
N GLY A 164 -8.23 32.08 10.75
CA GLY A 164 -9.51 31.80 10.09
C GLY A 164 -10.35 30.76 10.86
N GLU A 165 -11.56 30.50 10.36
CA GLU A 165 -12.35 29.39 10.89
C GLU A 165 -11.60 28.08 10.70
N THR A 166 -11.69 27.19 11.67
CA THR A 166 -11.06 25.87 11.56
C THR A 166 -11.86 25.00 10.60
N ALA A 167 -11.17 24.40 9.63
CA ALA A 167 -11.75 23.45 8.70
C ALA A 167 -12.45 22.30 9.47
N ARG A 168 -13.65 21.97 9.02
CA ARG A 168 -14.41 20.83 9.54
C ARG A 168 -14.38 19.73 8.50
N PRO A 169 -13.71 18.59 8.77
CA PRO A 169 -13.65 17.50 7.84
C PRO A 169 -15.03 16.87 7.62
N ALA A 170 -15.37 16.58 6.36
CA ALA A 170 -16.49 15.76 5.98
C ALA A 170 -15.94 14.45 5.40
N TYR A 171 -16.43 13.32 5.89
CA TYR A 171 -15.93 12.01 5.45
C TYR A 171 -16.97 11.26 4.62
N PRO A 172 -16.56 10.39 3.68
CA PRO A 172 -17.48 9.56 2.92
C PRO A 172 -18.27 8.62 3.85
N PRO A 173 -19.51 8.24 3.47
CA PRO A 173 -20.28 7.26 4.22
C PRO A 173 -19.62 5.87 4.11
N GLU A 174 -19.79 5.06 5.16
CA GLU A 174 -19.24 3.69 5.23
C GLU A 174 -20.07 2.66 4.43
N ARG A 175 -21.07 3.12 3.67
CA ARG A 175 -21.93 2.30 2.83
C ARG A 175 -22.38 3.02 1.57
N ALA A 176 -22.60 2.26 0.51
CA ALA A 176 -23.25 2.67 -0.72
C ALA A 176 -24.46 1.76 -0.98
N LYS A 177 -25.17 1.96 -2.10
CA LYS A 177 -26.32 1.14 -2.45
C LYS A 177 -25.87 -0.23 -2.94
N GLY A 178 -26.00 -1.22 -2.07
CA GLY A 178 -25.63 -2.59 -2.36
C GLY A 178 -26.69 -3.35 -3.17
N ARG A 179 -26.31 -4.56 -3.58
CA ARG A 179 -27.14 -5.55 -4.27
C ARG A 179 -27.43 -6.77 -3.38
N GLY A 180 -27.21 -6.64 -2.05
CA GLY A 180 -27.15 -7.77 -1.12
C GLY A 180 -25.90 -8.61 -1.39
N ARG A 181 -25.94 -9.91 -1.09
CA ARG A 181 -24.80 -10.81 -1.32
C ARG A 181 -24.48 -10.92 -2.80
N ALA A 182 -23.40 -10.29 -3.21
CA ALA A 182 -22.97 -10.20 -4.61
C ALA A 182 -21.45 -10.05 -4.73
N TRP A 183 -20.94 -10.22 -5.94
CA TRP A 183 -19.57 -9.87 -6.30
C TRP A 183 -19.47 -8.36 -6.52
N TYR A 184 -18.62 -7.68 -5.74
CA TYR A 184 -18.32 -6.26 -5.83
C TYR A 184 -16.89 -6.07 -6.30
N ARG A 185 -16.69 -5.15 -7.25
CA ARG A 185 -15.40 -4.85 -7.86
C ARG A 185 -14.76 -3.66 -7.20
N GLY A 186 -13.49 -3.75 -6.87
CA GLY A 186 -12.77 -2.66 -6.23
C GLY A 186 -11.32 -2.53 -6.63
N ASP A 187 -10.77 -1.37 -6.29
CA ASP A 187 -9.37 -1.05 -6.37
C ASP A 187 -8.94 -0.47 -5.03
N CYS A 188 -8.06 -1.19 -4.34
CA CYS A 188 -7.71 -0.88 -2.97
C CYS A 188 -6.37 -0.14 -2.81
N HIS A 189 -5.72 0.22 -3.93
CA HIS A 189 -4.43 0.90 -3.94
C HIS A 189 -4.42 1.98 -5.02
N LEU A 190 -4.59 3.24 -4.61
CA LEU A 190 -4.75 4.41 -5.47
C LEU A 190 -4.11 5.65 -4.84
N HIS A 191 -3.51 6.49 -5.65
CA HIS A 191 -2.87 7.75 -5.23
C HIS A 191 -3.50 8.95 -5.91
N SER A 192 -3.89 9.93 -5.11
CA SER A 192 -4.36 11.21 -5.59
C SER A 192 -3.29 12.30 -5.40
N TRP A 193 -3.65 13.52 -5.72
CA TRP A 193 -2.80 14.68 -5.48
C TRP A 193 -2.56 14.99 -3.99
N TYR A 194 -3.18 14.23 -3.07
CA TYR A 194 -2.89 14.33 -1.63
C TYR A 194 -1.59 13.65 -1.23
N SER A 195 -1.00 12.82 -2.09
CA SER A 195 0.40 12.39 -2.02
C SER A 195 1.16 12.77 -3.30
N ASP A 196 1.56 11.84 -4.12
CA ASP A 196 2.32 12.05 -5.35
C ASP A 196 1.56 11.69 -6.63
N GLY A 197 0.32 11.27 -6.51
CA GLY A 197 -0.62 11.16 -7.62
C GLY A 197 -0.87 12.52 -8.29
N ARG A 198 -1.36 12.50 -9.52
CA ARG A 198 -1.62 13.71 -10.30
C ARG A 198 -3.11 13.99 -10.52
N ARG A 199 -3.97 13.09 -10.08
CA ARG A 199 -5.42 13.18 -10.23
C ARG A 199 -6.07 13.66 -8.94
N THR A 200 -7.11 14.46 -9.07
CA THR A 200 -7.98 14.82 -7.95
C THR A 200 -8.83 13.63 -7.52
N PRO A 201 -9.38 13.60 -6.29
CA PRO A 201 -10.37 12.62 -5.89
C PRO A 201 -11.55 12.51 -6.87
N ALA A 202 -12.05 13.63 -7.39
CA ALA A 202 -13.15 13.63 -8.36
C ALA A 202 -12.80 12.93 -9.68
N GLU A 203 -11.59 13.18 -10.21
CA GLU A 203 -11.10 12.49 -11.42
C GLU A 203 -10.92 10.98 -11.17
N ILE A 204 -10.37 10.59 -10.03
CA ILE A 204 -10.24 9.17 -9.66
C ILE A 204 -11.63 8.52 -9.53
N GLY A 205 -12.59 9.17 -8.88
CA GLY A 205 -13.96 8.69 -8.78
C GLY A 205 -14.64 8.49 -10.14
N ALA A 206 -14.41 9.41 -11.08
CA ALA A 206 -14.90 9.27 -12.45
C ALA A 206 -14.26 8.08 -13.19
N LEU A 207 -12.94 7.88 -13.03
CA LEU A 207 -12.21 6.75 -13.61
C LEU A 207 -12.63 5.42 -12.98
N ALA A 208 -12.85 5.37 -11.66
CA ALA A 208 -13.34 4.19 -10.95
C ALA A 208 -14.71 3.73 -11.51
N ARG A 209 -15.64 4.69 -11.69
CA ARG A 209 -16.94 4.42 -12.32
C ARG A 209 -16.80 3.93 -13.76
N ALA A 210 -15.93 4.57 -14.55
CA ALA A 210 -15.66 4.17 -15.92
C ALA A 210 -15.04 2.77 -16.01
N ALA A 211 -14.23 2.36 -15.02
CA ALA A 211 -13.67 1.02 -14.89
C ALA A 211 -14.68 -0.02 -14.37
N GLY A 212 -15.88 0.39 -13.99
CA GLY A 212 -16.94 -0.48 -13.46
C GLY A 212 -16.67 -0.93 -12.03
N LEU A 213 -16.03 -0.10 -11.21
CA LEU A 213 -15.79 -0.39 -9.79
C LEU A 213 -17.00 -0.02 -8.94
N ASP A 214 -17.30 -0.85 -7.96
CA ASP A 214 -18.30 -0.63 -6.92
C ASP A 214 -17.70 0.06 -5.68
N PHE A 215 -16.39 -0.14 -5.45
CA PHE A 215 -15.68 0.48 -4.33
C PHE A 215 -14.23 0.80 -4.67
N ILE A 216 -13.66 1.75 -3.94
CA ILE A 216 -12.22 2.07 -3.93
C ILE A 216 -11.75 2.24 -2.48
N ASN A 217 -10.44 2.12 -2.27
CA ASN A 217 -9.80 2.54 -1.02
C ASN A 217 -8.77 3.63 -1.32
N THR A 218 -8.77 4.70 -0.53
CA THR A 218 -7.71 5.71 -0.62
C THR A 218 -6.44 5.17 0.03
N SER A 219 -5.27 5.46 -0.52
CA SER A 219 -4.00 4.94 0.01
C SER A 219 -2.84 5.91 -0.19
N GLU A 220 -3.04 7.16 0.19
CA GLU A 220 -2.02 8.20 0.07
C GLU A 220 -0.74 7.83 0.84
N HIS A 221 0.43 8.13 0.30
CA HIS A 221 1.71 7.88 0.96
C HIS A 221 1.84 8.67 2.27
N ASN A 222 1.85 7.95 3.40
CA ASN A 222 2.19 8.47 4.73
C ASN A 222 1.37 9.69 5.17
N THR A 223 0.12 9.82 4.70
CA THR A 223 -0.76 10.91 5.10
C THR A 223 -2.23 10.53 4.97
N HIS A 224 -3.03 10.97 5.92
CA HIS A 224 -4.48 10.86 5.91
C HIS A 224 -5.17 12.18 5.53
N ALA A 225 -4.40 13.18 5.05
CA ALA A 225 -4.93 14.50 4.75
C ALA A 225 -6.01 14.49 3.65
N GLY A 226 -5.97 13.50 2.75
CA GLY A 226 -6.97 13.31 1.71
C GLY A 226 -8.34 12.83 2.22
N HIS A 227 -8.44 12.20 3.40
CA HIS A 227 -9.66 11.54 3.89
C HIS A 227 -10.91 12.43 3.85
N ALA A 228 -10.76 13.72 4.21
CA ALA A 228 -11.87 14.67 4.25
C ALA A 228 -12.36 15.15 2.87
N HIS A 229 -11.74 14.74 1.79
CA HIS A 229 -12.01 15.23 0.44
C HIS A 229 -12.68 14.19 -0.47
N TRP A 230 -13.11 13.07 0.10
CA TRP A 230 -13.79 11.99 -0.62
C TRP A 230 -15.30 11.96 -0.41
N ALA A 231 -15.84 12.78 0.52
CA ALA A 231 -17.27 12.80 0.80
C ALA A 231 -18.12 13.15 -0.43
N GLU A 232 -17.65 14.06 -1.28
CA GLU A 232 -18.34 14.47 -2.52
C GLU A 232 -18.15 13.49 -3.68
N VAL A 233 -17.17 12.59 -3.58
CA VAL A 233 -16.88 11.56 -4.58
C VAL A 233 -17.70 10.30 -4.34
N ALA A 234 -17.86 9.93 -3.06
CA ALA A 234 -18.69 8.81 -2.67
C ALA A 234 -20.16 9.06 -3.04
N GLY A 235 -20.86 7.99 -3.36
CA GLY A 235 -22.29 8.06 -3.75
C GLY A 235 -22.96 6.72 -3.63
N ASP A 236 -24.21 6.65 -4.07
CA ASP A 236 -24.96 5.39 -4.09
C ASP A 236 -24.31 4.32 -4.96
N ASP A 237 -23.52 4.72 -5.94
CA ASP A 237 -22.88 3.88 -6.96
C ASP A 237 -21.39 3.57 -6.69
N LEU A 238 -20.76 4.25 -5.72
CA LEU A 238 -19.35 4.08 -5.40
C LEU A 238 -19.10 4.22 -3.90
N LEU A 239 -18.71 3.13 -3.24
CA LEU A 239 -18.23 3.14 -1.87
C LEU A 239 -16.77 3.59 -1.86
N VAL A 240 -16.43 4.55 -0.99
CA VAL A 240 -15.05 4.98 -0.76
C VAL A 240 -14.61 4.56 0.63
N LEU A 241 -13.68 3.62 0.69
CA LEU A 241 -12.98 3.23 1.91
C LEU A 241 -11.81 4.19 2.14
N LEU A 242 -11.53 4.49 3.40
CA LEU A 242 -10.41 5.34 3.79
C LEU A 242 -9.22 4.50 4.24
N GLY A 243 -8.03 4.91 3.83
CA GLY A 243 -6.81 4.18 4.16
C GLY A 243 -5.56 5.03 3.92
N GLU A 244 -4.42 4.40 4.10
CA GLU A 244 -3.11 5.01 3.94
C GLU A 244 -2.14 3.95 3.42
N GLU A 245 -1.30 4.27 2.45
CA GLU A 245 -0.12 3.45 2.19
C GLU A 245 1.02 3.90 3.09
N VAL A 246 1.30 3.08 4.10
CA VAL A 246 2.39 3.29 5.06
C VAL A 246 3.70 2.89 4.38
N THR A 247 4.36 3.89 3.79
CA THR A 247 5.54 3.75 2.92
C THR A 247 6.80 3.82 3.75
N THR A 248 7.23 2.70 4.33
CA THR A 248 8.46 2.62 5.09
C THR A 248 9.68 2.48 4.18
N ARG A 249 10.90 2.60 4.73
CA ARG A 249 12.16 2.37 4.00
C ARG A 249 12.46 0.89 3.71
N THR A 250 11.59 -0.05 4.08
CA THR A 250 11.82 -1.50 3.95
C THR A 250 10.56 -2.28 3.56
N GLY A 251 9.71 -1.65 2.79
CA GLY A 251 8.45 -2.20 2.29
C GLY A 251 7.26 -1.33 2.65
N HIS A 252 6.21 -1.46 1.87
CA HIS A 252 4.99 -0.69 1.99
C HIS A 252 3.82 -1.56 2.44
N VAL A 253 2.85 -0.96 3.13
CA VAL A 253 1.63 -1.66 3.55
C VAL A 253 0.43 -0.74 3.40
N VAL A 254 -0.60 -1.21 2.73
CA VAL A 254 -1.89 -0.52 2.69
C VAL A 254 -2.64 -0.82 3.98
N ALA A 255 -2.93 0.22 4.75
CA ALA A 255 -3.88 0.22 5.85
C ALA A 255 -5.27 0.40 5.25
N LEU A 256 -5.95 -0.70 4.90
CA LEU A 256 -7.16 -0.68 4.09
C LEU A 256 -8.42 -0.50 4.93
N GLY A 257 -9.21 0.51 4.63
CA GLY A 257 -10.53 0.71 5.22
C GLY A 257 -10.50 1.10 6.70
N THR A 258 -9.58 1.97 7.10
CA THR A 258 -9.48 2.47 8.49
C THR A 258 -10.55 3.51 8.81
N ASP A 259 -10.74 3.78 10.11
CA ASP A 259 -11.58 4.89 10.58
C ASP A 259 -11.07 6.23 10.04
N PRO A 260 -11.96 7.20 9.79
CA PRO A 260 -11.60 8.51 9.29
C PRO A 260 -10.54 9.22 10.15
N GLY A 261 -9.56 9.86 9.51
CA GLY A 261 -8.50 10.59 10.19
C GLY A 261 -7.45 9.69 10.88
N THR A 262 -7.44 8.40 10.62
CA THR A 262 -6.40 7.49 11.12
C THR A 262 -5.07 7.83 10.44
N PHE A 263 -4.06 8.08 11.26
CA PHE A 263 -2.68 8.24 10.85
C PHE A 263 -1.86 7.05 11.34
N VAL A 264 -1.10 6.42 10.45
CA VAL A 264 -0.18 5.32 10.78
C VAL A 264 1.25 5.76 10.50
N ASP A 265 2.08 5.81 11.52
CA ASP A 265 3.45 6.29 11.39
C ASP A 265 4.34 5.28 10.65
N TRP A 266 5.14 5.76 9.70
CA TRP A 266 5.99 4.98 8.81
C TRP A 266 7.49 5.04 9.14
N ARG A 267 7.88 5.83 10.14
CA ARG A 267 9.28 6.20 10.43
C ARG A 267 10.03 5.10 11.18
N TYR A 268 9.96 3.87 10.67
CA TYR A 268 10.66 2.70 11.18
C TYR A 268 11.08 1.77 10.04
N ARG A 269 12.02 0.89 10.33
CA ARG A 269 12.48 -0.17 9.41
C ARG A 269 12.13 -1.56 9.96
N ALA A 270 12.20 -2.59 9.12
CA ALA A 270 11.94 -3.97 9.54
C ALA A 270 12.82 -4.40 10.72
N ARG A 271 14.12 -4.02 10.72
CA ARG A 271 15.07 -4.31 11.80
C ARG A 271 14.71 -3.69 13.17
N ASP A 272 13.82 -2.70 13.19
CA ASP A 272 13.44 -2.00 14.41
C ASP A 272 12.35 -2.75 15.21
N ASN A 273 11.78 -3.81 14.63
CA ASN A 273 10.73 -4.66 15.22
C ASN A 273 9.50 -3.86 15.71
N ARG A 274 9.09 -2.82 14.95
CA ARG A 274 7.96 -1.95 15.31
C ARG A 274 6.67 -2.30 14.57
N PHE A 275 6.74 -3.05 13.48
CA PHE A 275 5.61 -3.29 12.58
C PHE A 275 4.37 -3.85 13.28
N ALA A 276 4.54 -4.87 14.14
CA ALA A 276 3.42 -5.46 14.89
C ALA A 276 2.61 -4.44 15.74
N ARG A 277 3.26 -3.35 16.23
CA ARG A 277 2.56 -2.25 16.92
C ARG A 277 1.63 -1.52 15.96
N PHE A 278 2.11 -1.19 14.76
CA PHE A 278 1.35 -0.41 13.78
C PHE A 278 0.30 -1.28 13.08
N ALA A 279 0.58 -2.55 12.82
CA ALA A 279 -0.42 -3.52 12.36
C ALA A 279 -1.61 -3.61 13.34
N ARG A 280 -1.35 -3.70 14.65
CA ARG A 280 -2.42 -3.63 15.67
C ARG A 280 -3.15 -2.28 15.69
N GLN A 281 -2.47 -1.17 15.39
CA GLN A 281 -3.11 0.14 15.28
C GLN A 281 -4.09 0.17 14.10
N ILE A 282 -3.69 -0.32 12.93
CA ILE A 282 -4.53 -0.44 11.73
C ILE A 282 -5.80 -1.24 12.07
N ARG A 283 -5.65 -2.43 12.69
CA ARG A 283 -6.79 -3.27 13.06
C ARG A 283 -7.72 -2.62 14.09
N ARG A 284 -7.17 -1.87 15.07
CA ARG A 284 -7.99 -1.12 16.06
C ARG A 284 -8.77 0.01 15.43
N ALA A 285 -8.30 0.56 14.32
CA ALA A 285 -9.00 1.54 13.51
C ALA A 285 -9.95 0.87 12.49
N GLY A 286 -10.29 -0.41 12.66
CA GLY A 286 -11.18 -1.15 11.78
C GLY A 286 -10.57 -1.63 10.46
N GLY A 287 -9.30 -1.33 10.20
CA GLY A 287 -8.67 -1.62 8.91
C GLY A 287 -8.06 -3.01 8.78
N LEU A 288 -7.65 -3.36 7.56
CA LEU A 288 -6.84 -4.53 7.21
C LEU A 288 -5.41 -4.13 6.94
N VAL A 289 -4.49 -5.03 7.27
CA VAL A 289 -3.04 -4.91 7.02
C VAL A 289 -2.70 -5.64 5.73
N VAL A 290 -2.38 -4.91 4.67
CA VAL A 290 -2.14 -5.49 3.34
C VAL A 290 -0.75 -5.08 2.85
N PRO A 291 0.30 -5.93 2.99
CA PRO A 291 1.58 -5.69 2.31
C PRO A 291 1.37 -5.43 0.83
N ALA A 292 1.89 -4.28 0.36
CA ALA A 292 1.76 -3.82 -1.00
C ALA A 292 2.94 -4.28 -1.85
N HIS A 293 2.70 -4.64 -3.11
CA HIS A 293 3.74 -4.98 -4.11
C HIS A 293 5.05 -5.56 -3.51
N PRO A 294 5.00 -6.71 -2.80
CA PRO A 294 6.07 -7.17 -1.89
C PRO A 294 7.40 -7.43 -2.57
N HIS A 295 7.41 -7.63 -3.86
CA HIS A 295 8.61 -7.88 -4.67
C HIS A 295 9.01 -6.70 -5.58
N ALA A 296 8.41 -5.52 -5.40
CA ALA A 296 8.79 -4.33 -6.15
C ALA A 296 10.29 -4.01 -6.00
N THR A 297 10.93 -3.68 -7.11
CA THR A 297 12.39 -3.53 -7.22
C THR A 297 12.90 -2.12 -6.95
N CYS A 298 12.02 -1.14 -6.74
CA CYS A 298 12.42 0.22 -6.36
C CYS A 298 13.09 0.26 -4.98
N ILE A 299 13.92 1.27 -4.75
CA ILE A 299 14.63 1.43 -3.47
C ILE A 299 13.61 1.60 -2.34
N GLY A 300 13.67 0.73 -1.34
CA GLY A 300 12.78 0.79 -0.18
C GLY A 300 11.43 0.10 -0.34
N CYS A 301 10.98 -0.24 -1.56
CA CYS A 301 9.64 -0.76 -1.81
C CYS A 301 9.48 -2.24 -1.43
N GLY A 302 10.49 -3.07 -1.67
CA GLY A 302 10.41 -4.52 -1.42
C GLY A 302 10.15 -4.85 0.05
N TRP A 303 9.15 -5.67 0.32
CA TRP A 303 8.67 -6.05 1.65
C TRP A 303 9.70 -6.85 2.46
N LYS A 304 10.02 -6.40 3.68
CA LYS A 304 11.04 -7.03 4.56
C LYS A 304 10.52 -7.36 5.97
N PHE A 305 9.22 -7.19 6.25
CA PHE A 305 8.67 -7.41 7.60
C PHE A 305 8.14 -8.84 7.82
N GLY A 306 8.12 -9.69 6.76
CA GLY A 306 7.42 -10.96 6.80
C GLY A 306 5.90 -10.80 6.78
N PHE A 307 5.15 -11.90 6.72
CA PHE A 307 3.70 -11.87 6.51
C PHE A 307 2.88 -12.24 7.76
N GLY A 308 3.52 -12.43 8.91
CA GLY A 308 2.83 -12.87 10.15
C GLY A 308 1.79 -11.88 10.68
N GLU A 309 1.83 -10.62 10.26
CA GLU A 309 0.86 -9.57 10.62
C GLU A 309 -0.05 -9.19 9.44
N ALA A 310 -0.02 -9.90 8.32
CA ALA A 310 -0.84 -9.58 7.15
C ALA A 310 -2.26 -10.17 7.27
N ASP A 311 -3.27 -9.39 6.90
CA ASP A 311 -4.66 -9.83 6.77
C ASP A 311 -4.99 -10.24 5.31
N ALA A 312 -4.24 -9.69 4.34
CA ALA A 312 -4.21 -10.07 2.93
C ALA A 312 -2.86 -9.63 2.35
N VAL A 313 -2.54 -9.97 1.10
CA VAL A 313 -1.31 -9.53 0.42
C VAL A 313 -1.62 -9.15 -1.03
N GLU A 314 -1.03 -8.07 -1.50
CA GLU A 314 -1.11 -7.66 -2.89
C GLU A 314 -0.11 -8.45 -3.72
N VAL A 315 -0.60 -9.33 -4.58
CA VAL A 315 0.24 -10.17 -5.45
C VAL A 315 0.26 -9.70 -6.91
N TRP A 316 -0.63 -8.79 -7.26
CA TRP A 316 -0.67 -8.16 -8.58
C TRP A 316 -0.88 -6.65 -8.43
N ASN A 317 0.11 -5.87 -8.90
CA ASN A 317 0.15 -4.42 -8.78
C ASN A 317 0.33 -3.77 -10.16
N GLY A 318 -0.70 -3.04 -10.62
CA GLY A 318 -0.67 -2.37 -11.93
C GLY A 318 -0.59 -3.31 -13.14
N PRO A 319 0.03 -2.89 -14.24
CA PRO A 319 0.29 -3.76 -15.38
C PRO A 319 1.14 -4.96 -14.97
N TYR A 320 0.69 -6.17 -15.31
CA TYR A 320 1.36 -7.41 -14.88
C TYR A 320 2.82 -7.49 -15.31
N THR A 321 3.71 -7.68 -14.34
CA THR A 321 5.17 -7.66 -14.51
C THR A 321 5.81 -8.95 -13.95
N PRO A 322 7.11 -9.19 -14.19
CA PRO A 322 7.85 -10.27 -13.54
C PRO A 322 7.84 -10.20 -12.01
N ASP A 323 7.74 -9.02 -11.41
CA ASP A 323 7.68 -8.86 -9.94
C ASP A 323 6.38 -9.47 -9.38
N ASP A 324 5.26 -9.34 -10.14
CA ASP A 324 3.98 -9.95 -9.79
C ASP A 324 4.03 -11.49 -9.92
N GLU A 325 4.75 -12.00 -10.90
CA GLU A 325 4.93 -13.46 -11.02
C GLU A 325 5.70 -14.02 -9.82
N VAL A 326 6.70 -13.30 -9.32
CA VAL A 326 7.42 -13.66 -8.09
C VAL A 326 6.51 -13.55 -6.88
N ALA A 327 5.70 -12.50 -6.78
CA ALA A 327 4.74 -12.32 -5.69
C ALA A 327 3.69 -13.44 -5.65
N LEU A 328 3.18 -13.83 -6.82
CA LEU A 328 2.23 -14.94 -6.96
C LEU A 328 2.85 -16.28 -6.54
N ALA A 329 4.10 -16.53 -6.92
CA ALA A 329 4.82 -17.75 -6.56
C ALA A 329 5.15 -17.81 -5.06
N ASP A 330 5.55 -16.69 -4.45
CA ASP A 330 5.82 -16.60 -3.01
C ASP A 330 4.54 -16.78 -2.19
N TRP A 331 3.43 -16.18 -2.63
CA TRP A 331 2.13 -16.40 -2.02
C TRP A 331 1.68 -17.87 -2.13
N ASP A 332 1.87 -18.53 -3.27
CA ASP A 332 1.58 -19.96 -3.44
C ASP A 332 2.42 -20.83 -2.48
N ALA A 333 3.70 -20.50 -2.30
CA ALA A 333 4.56 -21.16 -1.32
C ALA A 333 4.07 -20.98 0.13
N MET A 334 3.45 -19.86 0.47
CA MET A 334 2.79 -19.66 1.78
C MET A 334 1.57 -20.57 1.94
N LEU A 335 0.75 -20.76 0.91
CA LEU A 335 -0.38 -21.70 0.93
C LEU A 335 0.10 -23.14 1.13
N VAL A 336 1.11 -23.58 0.37
CA VAL A 336 1.73 -24.91 0.49
C VAL A 336 2.29 -25.13 1.90
N THR A 337 2.97 -24.14 2.45
CA THR A 337 3.51 -24.19 3.82
C THR A 337 2.39 -24.34 4.84
N GLY A 338 1.29 -23.60 4.71
CA GLY A 338 0.12 -23.70 5.58
C GLY A 338 -0.50 -25.09 5.56
N VAL A 339 -0.67 -25.66 4.36
CA VAL A 339 -1.16 -27.05 4.20
C VAL A 339 -0.23 -28.06 4.89
N ARG A 340 1.08 -27.96 4.64
CA ARG A 340 2.08 -28.87 5.25
C ARG A 340 2.09 -28.80 6.78
N GLU A 341 1.85 -27.61 7.34
CA GLU A 341 1.80 -27.38 8.78
C GLU A 341 0.42 -27.66 9.39
N GLY A 342 -0.56 -28.05 8.59
CA GLY A 342 -1.93 -28.32 9.03
C GLY A 342 -2.66 -27.06 9.51
N ARG A 343 -2.21 -25.86 9.07
CA ARG A 343 -2.86 -24.59 9.42
C ARG A 343 -4.16 -24.44 8.65
N ARG A 344 -5.14 -23.83 9.30
CA ARG A 344 -6.42 -23.45 8.66
C ARG A 344 -6.50 -21.97 8.33
N ASP A 345 -5.70 -21.14 8.98
CA ASP A 345 -5.46 -19.76 8.69
C ASP A 345 -4.52 -19.61 7.49
N TRP A 346 -4.82 -18.69 6.63
CA TRP A 346 -4.07 -18.40 5.43
C TRP A 346 -4.26 -16.93 5.04
N ILE A 347 -3.39 -16.40 4.19
CA ILE A 347 -3.40 -15.00 3.78
C ILE A 347 -3.99 -14.90 2.38
N PRO A 348 -5.14 -14.22 2.19
CA PRO A 348 -5.73 -13.99 0.87
C PRO A 348 -4.88 -13.10 -0.02
N ALA A 349 -4.91 -13.40 -1.33
CA ALA A 349 -4.29 -12.57 -2.34
C ALA A 349 -5.26 -11.51 -2.87
N MET A 350 -4.68 -10.34 -3.18
CA MET A 350 -5.36 -9.20 -3.80
C MET A 350 -4.59 -8.71 -5.02
N GLY A 351 -5.22 -7.86 -5.84
CA GLY A 351 -4.56 -7.13 -6.90
C GLY A 351 -5.21 -5.77 -7.10
N ASN A 352 -4.41 -4.72 -7.23
CA ASN A 352 -4.85 -3.34 -7.30
C ASN A 352 -3.95 -2.54 -8.25
N SER A 353 -4.39 -1.33 -8.62
CA SER A 353 -3.75 -0.61 -9.72
C SER A 353 -2.51 0.17 -9.33
N ASP A 354 -2.43 0.65 -8.10
CA ASP A 354 -1.40 1.59 -7.65
C ASP A 354 -1.30 2.82 -8.57
N ALA A 355 -2.45 3.25 -9.09
CA ALA A 355 -2.53 4.27 -10.12
C ALA A 355 -2.22 5.66 -9.56
N HIS A 356 -1.23 6.35 -10.15
CA HIS A 356 -0.80 7.68 -9.77
C HIS A 356 -1.19 8.76 -10.81
N ARG A 357 -1.03 8.45 -12.09
CA ARG A 357 -1.14 9.43 -13.19
C ARG A 357 -1.31 8.70 -14.54
N ASP A 358 -1.54 9.43 -15.60
CA ASP A 358 -1.52 8.85 -16.93
C ASP A 358 -0.11 8.32 -17.29
N PRO A 359 0.01 7.12 -17.86
CA PRO A 359 -1.06 6.27 -18.40
C PRO A 359 -1.61 5.22 -17.41
N ASP A 360 -1.36 5.30 -16.09
CA ASP A 360 -1.83 4.31 -15.12
C ASP A 360 -3.36 4.23 -15.14
N MET A 361 -3.88 3.02 -15.13
CA MET A 361 -5.31 2.74 -15.25
C MET A 361 -5.90 2.35 -13.90
N VAL A 362 -6.80 3.17 -13.38
CA VAL A 362 -7.61 2.82 -12.19
C VAL A 362 -8.40 1.54 -12.48
N GLY A 363 -8.32 0.56 -11.58
CA GLY A 363 -8.96 -0.73 -11.74
C GLY A 363 -8.25 -1.69 -12.70
N LEU A 364 -6.95 -1.54 -12.89
CA LEU A 364 -6.09 -2.51 -13.57
C LEU A 364 -4.93 -2.92 -12.65
N PRO A 365 -5.04 -4.07 -11.94
CA PRO A 365 -6.20 -4.98 -11.86
C PRO A 365 -7.28 -4.55 -10.86
N GLN A 366 -8.33 -5.36 -10.75
CA GLN A 366 -9.43 -5.21 -9.79
C GLN A 366 -9.46 -6.40 -8.83
N THR A 367 -9.61 -6.13 -7.55
CA THR A 367 -10.01 -7.14 -6.56
C THR A 367 -11.53 -7.26 -6.54
N VAL A 368 -12.05 -8.44 -6.87
CA VAL A 368 -13.50 -8.72 -6.96
C VAL A 368 -13.90 -9.54 -5.76
N VAL A 369 -14.74 -8.99 -4.88
CA VAL A 369 -15.05 -9.53 -3.55
C VAL A 369 -16.49 -10.00 -3.48
N LEU A 370 -16.74 -11.22 -2.99
CA LEU A 370 -18.06 -11.68 -2.60
C LEU A 370 -18.36 -11.18 -1.18
N ALA A 371 -19.24 -10.18 -1.11
CA ALA A 371 -19.64 -9.55 0.15
C ALA A 371 -21.18 -9.56 0.30
N ASP A 372 -21.64 -9.50 1.55
CA ASP A 372 -23.07 -9.58 1.86
C ASP A 372 -23.83 -8.28 1.56
N ASP A 373 -23.11 -7.15 1.48
CA ASP A 373 -23.63 -5.85 1.03
C ASP A 373 -22.45 -4.92 0.64
N LEU A 374 -22.73 -3.76 0.05
CA LEU A 374 -21.74 -2.75 -0.29
C LEU A 374 -21.49 -1.81 0.90
N THR A 375 -20.84 -2.35 1.91
CA THR A 375 -20.42 -1.62 3.12
C THR A 375 -18.96 -1.89 3.43
N ARG A 376 -18.30 -0.98 4.16
CA ARG A 376 -16.92 -1.15 4.61
C ARG A 376 -16.70 -2.52 5.24
N ASP A 377 -17.51 -2.85 6.23
CA ASP A 377 -17.34 -4.08 7.00
C ASP A 377 -17.56 -5.34 6.16
N ALA A 378 -18.58 -5.34 5.27
CA ALA A 378 -18.87 -6.50 4.42
C ALA A 378 -17.78 -6.75 3.38
N ILE A 379 -17.24 -5.68 2.78
CA ILE A 379 -16.11 -5.78 1.84
C ILE A 379 -14.85 -6.31 2.56
N GLN A 380 -14.50 -5.74 3.71
CA GLN A 380 -13.34 -6.20 4.48
C GLN A 380 -13.48 -7.64 4.96
N GLU A 381 -14.67 -8.05 5.39
CA GLU A 381 -14.94 -9.43 5.77
C GLU A 381 -14.78 -10.39 4.57
N GLY A 382 -15.27 -9.99 3.39
CA GLY A 382 -15.09 -10.74 2.15
C GLY A 382 -13.61 -10.91 1.79
N ILE A 383 -12.82 -9.85 1.90
CA ILE A 383 -11.37 -9.87 1.68
C ILE A 383 -10.68 -10.78 2.70
N ARG A 384 -10.94 -10.58 4.00
CA ARG A 384 -10.34 -11.37 5.09
C ARG A 384 -10.65 -12.85 4.97
N ALA A 385 -11.86 -13.20 4.54
CA ALA A 385 -12.26 -14.58 4.31
C ALA A 385 -11.70 -15.17 3.00
N GLY A 386 -11.01 -14.36 2.18
CA GLY A 386 -10.51 -14.78 0.87
C GLY A 386 -11.60 -15.06 -0.14
N ARG A 387 -12.82 -14.59 0.09
CA ARG A 387 -13.92 -14.69 -0.86
C ARG A 387 -13.73 -13.66 -1.98
N SER A 388 -12.60 -13.76 -2.67
CA SER A 388 -12.23 -12.82 -3.72
C SER A 388 -11.40 -13.48 -4.81
N TYR A 389 -11.46 -12.88 -6.00
CA TYR A 389 -10.57 -13.14 -7.11
C TYR A 389 -10.06 -11.83 -7.68
N VAL A 390 -8.99 -11.88 -8.46
CA VAL A 390 -8.40 -10.71 -9.13
C VAL A 390 -8.63 -10.83 -10.63
N ALA A 391 -9.00 -9.72 -11.27
CA ALA A 391 -9.24 -9.65 -12.71
C ALA A 391 -8.62 -8.37 -13.30
N GLU A 392 -8.09 -8.45 -14.51
CA GLU A 392 -7.47 -7.30 -15.21
C GLU A 392 -8.47 -6.17 -15.51
N SER A 393 -9.77 -6.47 -15.57
CA SER A 393 -10.81 -5.47 -15.85
C SER A 393 -12.20 -6.00 -15.52
N SER A 394 -13.20 -5.12 -15.54
CA SER A 394 -14.62 -5.49 -15.38
C SER A 394 -15.19 -6.39 -16.48
N LYS A 395 -14.47 -6.56 -17.59
CA LYS A 395 -14.86 -7.49 -18.67
C LYS A 395 -14.64 -8.95 -18.27
N VAL A 396 -13.64 -9.23 -17.43
CA VAL A 396 -13.32 -10.60 -16.99
C VAL A 396 -14.13 -10.95 -15.75
N SER A 397 -14.84 -12.07 -15.81
CA SER A 397 -15.55 -12.62 -14.65
C SER A 397 -15.32 -14.12 -14.51
N LEU A 398 -15.24 -14.57 -13.26
CA LEU A 398 -15.00 -15.95 -12.90
C LEU A 398 -16.11 -16.46 -11.98
N THR A 399 -16.56 -17.72 -12.22
CA THR A 399 -17.34 -18.50 -11.26
C THR A 399 -16.56 -19.78 -11.00
N PHE A 400 -16.09 -19.98 -9.78
CA PHE A 400 -15.23 -21.10 -9.41
C PHE A 400 -15.83 -21.88 -8.25
N THR A 401 -16.08 -23.16 -8.46
CA THR A 401 -16.73 -24.05 -7.48
C THR A 401 -16.05 -25.42 -7.42
N ALA A 402 -16.05 -26.02 -6.24
CA ALA A 402 -15.75 -27.42 -6.03
C ALA A 402 -17.00 -28.12 -5.51
N THR A 403 -17.34 -29.30 -6.10
CA THR A 403 -18.52 -30.09 -5.74
C THR A 403 -18.10 -31.50 -5.35
N GLY A 404 -18.49 -31.96 -4.15
CA GLY A 404 -18.26 -33.30 -3.65
C GLY A 404 -19.27 -34.30 -4.20
N GLY A 405 -19.00 -35.59 -4.00
CA GLY A 405 -19.76 -36.70 -4.58
C GLY A 405 -21.24 -36.80 -4.11
N ARG A 406 -21.60 -36.12 -3.01
CA ARG A 406 -22.97 -36.06 -2.50
C ARG A 406 -23.66 -34.72 -2.75
N GLY A 407 -23.02 -33.86 -3.53
CA GLY A 407 -23.56 -32.52 -3.85
C GLY A 407 -23.14 -31.41 -2.89
N GLU A 408 -22.18 -31.69 -1.96
CA GLU A 408 -21.55 -30.64 -1.15
C GLU A 408 -20.86 -29.62 -2.09
N GLN A 409 -20.91 -28.35 -1.78
CA GLN A 409 -20.28 -27.30 -2.58
C GLN A 409 -19.46 -26.32 -1.76
N ALA A 410 -18.39 -25.81 -2.34
CA ALA A 410 -17.61 -24.70 -1.83
C ALA A 410 -17.15 -23.80 -2.98
N GLY A 411 -17.12 -22.49 -2.71
CA GLY A 411 -16.64 -21.46 -3.61
C GLY A 411 -15.25 -20.94 -3.23
N ILE A 412 -14.85 -19.86 -3.90
CA ILE A 412 -13.58 -19.17 -3.65
C ILE A 412 -13.49 -18.75 -2.17
N GLY A 413 -12.35 -19.04 -1.53
CA GLY A 413 -12.09 -18.74 -0.12
C GLY A 413 -12.70 -19.74 0.86
N GLU A 414 -13.50 -20.70 0.39
CA GLU A 414 -14.21 -21.64 1.24
C GLU A 414 -13.50 -23.00 1.30
N ARG A 415 -13.94 -23.84 2.22
CA ARG A 415 -13.47 -25.22 2.39
C ARG A 415 -14.57 -26.22 2.07
N LEU A 416 -14.33 -27.13 1.12
CA LEU A 416 -15.19 -28.27 0.84
C LEU A 416 -14.88 -29.38 1.87
N ALA A 417 -15.71 -29.50 2.89
CA ALA A 417 -15.51 -30.42 4.00
C ALA A 417 -16.00 -31.84 3.66
N VAL A 418 -15.21 -32.58 2.90
CA VAL A 418 -15.48 -33.98 2.50
C VAL A 418 -14.36 -34.90 2.96
N GLU A 419 -14.58 -36.25 2.91
CA GLU A 419 -13.55 -37.22 3.26
C GLU A 419 -12.42 -37.26 2.23
N GLN A 420 -11.23 -37.76 2.62
CA GLN A 420 -10.00 -37.69 1.83
C GLN A 420 -10.10 -38.33 0.43
N ASP A 421 -10.85 -39.40 0.29
CA ASP A 421 -11.01 -40.10 -1.00
C ASP A 421 -12.32 -39.78 -1.72
N THR A 422 -13.05 -38.78 -1.25
CA THR A 422 -14.29 -38.33 -1.90
C THR A 422 -13.95 -37.70 -3.27
N PRO A 423 -14.58 -38.20 -4.37
CA PRO A 423 -14.43 -37.56 -5.66
C PRO A 423 -14.96 -36.11 -5.64
N VAL A 424 -14.14 -35.20 -6.09
CA VAL A 424 -14.46 -33.78 -6.19
C VAL A 424 -14.37 -33.32 -7.64
N THR A 425 -15.39 -32.65 -8.13
CA THR A 425 -15.34 -31.94 -9.43
C THR A 425 -15.10 -30.45 -9.16
N VAL A 426 -14.00 -29.94 -9.70
CA VAL A 426 -13.67 -28.51 -9.71
C VAL A 426 -14.10 -27.94 -11.04
N ARG A 427 -14.83 -26.83 -11.03
CA ARG A 427 -15.41 -26.22 -12.24
C ARG A 427 -15.17 -24.71 -12.23
N LEU A 428 -14.53 -24.21 -13.29
CA LEU A 428 -14.33 -22.79 -13.55
C LEU A 428 -15.14 -22.38 -14.79
N GLU A 429 -16.00 -21.40 -14.63
CA GLU A 429 -16.57 -20.63 -15.74
C GLU A 429 -15.81 -19.33 -15.89
N VAL A 430 -15.41 -19.02 -17.12
CA VAL A 430 -14.68 -17.79 -17.48
C VAL A 430 -15.51 -17.04 -18.49
N LYS A 431 -15.59 -15.72 -18.33
CA LYS A 431 -16.13 -14.80 -19.34
C LYS A 431 -15.16 -13.66 -19.57
N GLY A 432 -15.09 -13.15 -20.80
CA GLY A 432 -14.33 -11.96 -21.16
C GLY A 432 -12.82 -12.15 -21.29
N ALA A 433 -12.32 -13.39 -21.41
CA ALA A 433 -10.89 -13.71 -21.55
C ALA A 433 -10.60 -14.44 -22.89
N PRO A 434 -10.67 -13.76 -24.06
CA PRO A 434 -10.49 -14.38 -25.36
C PRO A 434 -9.10 -14.97 -25.52
N ARG A 435 -9.03 -16.21 -26.03
CA ARG A 435 -7.80 -16.96 -26.30
C ARG A 435 -6.91 -17.24 -25.08
N CYS A 436 -7.31 -16.83 -23.88
CA CYS A 436 -6.59 -17.17 -22.66
C CYS A 436 -6.62 -18.67 -22.38
N THR A 437 -5.60 -19.17 -21.69
CA THR A 437 -5.57 -20.54 -21.16
C THR A 437 -5.95 -20.52 -19.67
N VAL A 438 -6.57 -21.60 -19.20
CA VAL A 438 -6.88 -21.81 -17.78
C VAL A 438 -5.88 -22.78 -17.19
N ARG A 439 -5.36 -22.49 -16.01
CA ARG A 439 -4.56 -23.42 -15.21
C ARG A 439 -5.25 -23.67 -13.87
N PHE A 440 -5.27 -24.95 -13.44
CA PHE A 440 -5.55 -25.29 -12.05
C PHE A 440 -4.25 -25.57 -11.32
N VAL A 441 -4.05 -24.82 -10.23
CA VAL A 441 -2.87 -24.88 -9.38
C VAL A 441 -3.28 -25.43 -8.02
N THR A 442 -2.49 -26.35 -7.50
CA THR A 442 -2.71 -27.03 -6.22
C THR A 442 -1.45 -26.96 -5.36
N ASP A 443 -1.46 -27.56 -4.19
CA ASP A 443 -0.28 -27.75 -3.34
C ASP A 443 0.87 -28.54 -4.02
N GLN A 444 0.63 -29.15 -5.17
CA GLN A 444 1.63 -29.85 -5.99
C GLN A 444 2.08 -29.04 -7.22
N GLY A 445 1.55 -27.84 -7.42
CA GLY A 445 1.78 -26.99 -8.58
C GLY A 445 0.66 -27.06 -9.62
N VAL A 446 1.00 -26.78 -10.87
CA VAL A 446 0.03 -26.77 -11.99
C VAL A 446 -0.30 -28.20 -12.40
N LEU A 447 -1.52 -28.66 -12.14
CA LEU A 447 -1.96 -30.02 -12.51
C LEU A 447 -2.80 -30.08 -13.78
N LEU A 448 -3.40 -28.96 -14.20
CA LEU A 448 -4.14 -28.88 -15.45
C LEU A 448 -3.82 -27.56 -16.15
N THR A 449 -3.63 -27.62 -17.47
CA THR A 449 -3.65 -26.46 -18.36
C THR A 449 -4.61 -26.76 -19.50
N SER A 450 -5.62 -25.90 -19.71
CA SER A 450 -6.57 -26.05 -20.80
C SER A 450 -5.96 -25.67 -22.14
N GLY A 451 -6.62 -26.04 -23.23
CA GLY A 451 -6.44 -25.35 -24.49
C GLY A 451 -6.91 -23.89 -24.39
N PRO A 452 -6.60 -23.05 -25.41
CA PRO A 452 -7.07 -21.67 -25.46
C PRO A 452 -8.60 -21.60 -25.44
N LEU A 453 -9.13 -20.64 -24.68
CA LEU A 453 -10.54 -20.29 -24.72
C LEU A 453 -10.95 -19.77 -26.13
N PRO A 454 -12.23 -19.90 -26.53
CA PRO A 454 -12.72 -19.34 -27.77
C PRO A 454 -12.46 -17.82 -27.90
N VAL A 455 -12.57 -17.31 -29.12
CA VAL A 455 -12.45 -15.84 -29.39
C VAL A 455 -13.52 -15.03 -28.64
N SER A 456 -14.68 -15.63 -28.31
CA SER A 456 -15.68 -15.00 -27.42
C SER A 456 -15.17 -14.71 -26.03
N GLY A 457 -14.11 -15.40 -25.59
CA GLY A 457 -13.58 -15.31 -24.24
C GLY A 457 -14.42 -16.03 -23.19
N GLU A 458 -15.39 -16.84 -23.60
CA GLU A 458 -16.25 -17.61 -22.72
C GLU A 458 -15.90 -19.09 -22.75
N GLY A 459 -15.88 -19.74 -21.61
CA GLY A 459 -15.64 -21.18 -21.53
C GLY A 459 -15.80 -21.75 -20.15
N VAL A 460 -15.86 -23.07 -20.11
CA VAL A 460 -15.94 -23.87 -18.88
C VAL A 460 -14.80 -24.86 -18.90
N VAL A 461 -14.05 -24.93 -17.78
CA VAL A 461 -13.00 -25.91 -17.57
C VAL A 461 -13.34 -26.72 -16.32
N GLU A 462 -13.32 -28.03 -16.43
CA GLU A 462 -13.59 -28.93 -15.32
C GLU A 462 -12.40 -29.87 -15.08
N TRP A 463 -12.19 -30.21 -13.84
CA TRP A 463 -11.19 -31.17 -13.41
C TRP A 463 -11.72 -32.01 -12.25
N ARG A 464 -11.34 -33.28 -12.21
CA ARG A 464 -11.72 -34.20 -11.14
C ARG A 464 -10.50 -34.54 -10.28
N THR A 465 -10.70 -34.52 -8.98
CA THR A 465 -9.66 -34.78 -7.98
C THR A 465 -10.26 -35.40 -6.73
N THR A 466 -9.43 -35.56 -5.69
CA THR A 466 -9.83 -35.91 -4.31
C THR A 466 -9.01 -35.06 -3.33
N PRO A 467 -9.48 -34.86 -2.09
CA PRO A 467 -8.67 -34.17 -1.07
C PRO A 467 -7.32 -34.84 -0.78
N SER A 468 -7.22 -36.18 -0.92
CA SER A 468 -5.93 -36.89 -0.77
C SER A 468 -4.94 -36.59 -1.91
N TYR A 469 -5.42 -36.07 -3.05
CA TYR A 469 -4.58 -35.71 -4.19
C TYR A 469 -4.29 -34.21 -4.29
N ALA A 470 -5.19 -33.35 -3.83
CA ALA A 470 -5.03 -31.90 -3.83
C ALA A 470 -5.65 -31.32 -2.55
N ALA A 471 -4.87 -30.64 -1.74
CA ALA A 471 -5.34 -30.01 -0.50
C ALA A 471 -6.12 -28.70 -0.77
N TYR A 472 -5.83 -28.03 -1.88
CA TYR A 472 -6.58 -26.90 -2.41
C TYR A 472 -6.51 -26.88 -3.93
N VAL A 473 -7.40 -26.13 -4.53
CA VAL A 473 -7.33 -25.76 -5.96
C VAL A 473 -7.59 -24.28 -6.10
N ARG A 474 -6.74 -23.58 -6.83
CA ARG A 474 -6.96 -22.22 -7.31
C ARG A 474 -6.84 -22.17 -8.83
N ALA A 475 -7.38 -21.14 -9.45
CA ALA A 475 -7.37 -21.00 -10.90
C ALA A 475 -6.57 -19.78 -11.34
N GLU A 476 -5.86 -19.90 -12.45
CA GLU A 476 -5.24 -18.80 -13.20
C GLU A 476 -5.80 -18.79 -14.62
N VAL A 477 -6.17 -17.61 -15.09
CA VAL A 477 -6.52 -17.35 -16.49
C VAL A 477 -5.41 -16.49 -17.08
N ARG A 478 -4.71 -17.00 -18.09
CA ARG A 478 -3.50 -16.38 -18.62
C ARG A 478 -3.60 -16.10 -20.11
N HIS A 479 -3.13 -14.94 -20.53
CA HIS A 479 -2.93 -14.59 -21.92
C HIS A 479 -1.92 -15.53 -22.60
N GLU A 480 -1.91 -15.57 -23.94
CA GLU A 480 -0.89 -16.28 -24.70
C GLU A 480 0.50 -15.74 -24.36
N VAL A 481 1.48 -16.63 -24.33
CA VAL A 481 2.89 -16.26 -24.16
C VAL A 481 3.37 -15.49 -25.39
N ALA A 482 3.72 -14.24 -25.20
CA ALA A 482 4.21 -13.42 -26.32
C ALA A 482 5.58 -13.88 -26.84
N ALA A 483 6.53 -14.16 -25.94
CA ALA A 483 7.84 -14.81 -26.17
C ALA A 483 8.58 -14.92 -24.83
N GLY A 484 9.43 -15.95 -24.66
CA GLY A 484 10.34 -16.09 -23.51
C GLY A 484 9.95 -17.19 -22.52
N PRO A 485 10.69 -17.31 -21.41
CA PRO A 485 10.55 -18.41 -20.45
C PRO A 485 9.42 -18.19 -19.43
N LEU A 486 8.89 -16.97 -19.29
CA LEU A 486 7.82 -16.66 -18.34
C LEU A 486 6.45 -17.07 -18.89
N PRO A 487 5.51 -17.46 -18.05
CA PRO A 487 4.13 -17.66 -18.45
C PRO A 487 3.51 -16.36 -18.98
N GLY A 488 2.43 -16.46 -19.76
CA GLY A 488 1.67 -15.28 -20.19
C GLY A 488 1.15 -14.49 -18.99
N ALA A 489 0.97 -13.18 -19.17
CA ALA A 489 0.40 -12.32 -18.14
C ALA A 489 -0.96 -12.85 -17.66
N LEU A 490 -1.32 -12.54 -16.41
CA LEU A 490 -2.64 -12.88 -15.90
C LEU A 490 -3.73 -12.00 -16.54
N ALA A 491 -4.84 -12.63 -16.92
CA ALA A 491 -6.12 -11.96 -17.13
C ALA A 491 -6.96 -12.02 -15.84
N ALA A 492 -6.81 -13.10 -15.05
CA ALA A 492 -7.43 -13.24 -13.74
C ALA A 492 -6.80 -14.40 -12.95
N PHE A 493 -6.95 -14.37 -11.62
CA PHE A 493 -6.67 -15.54 -10.77
C PHE A 493 -7.60 -15.56 -9.55
N THR A 494 -7.82 -16.74 -8.96
CA THR A 494 -8.68 -16.90 -7.79
C THR A 494 -7.86 -17.14 -6.52
N ASN A 495 -8.40 -16.73 -5.38
CA ASN A 495 -8.07 -17.35 -4.12
C ASN A 495 -8.47 -18.84 -4.13
N PRO A 496 -7.90 -19.69 -3.26
CA PRO A 496 -8.13 -21.12 -3.31
C PRO A 496 -9.52 -21.54 -2.83
N VAL A 497 -9.98 -22.70 -3.32
CA VAL A 497 -10.96 -23.55 -2.63
C VAL A 497 -10.18 -24.66 -1.95
N PHE A 498 -10.28 -24.78 -0.63
CA PHE A 498 -9.62 -25.84 0.12
C PHE A 498 -10.45 -27.13 0.08
N LEU A 499 -9.80 -28.27 -0.01
CA LEU A 499 -10.43 -29.59 -0.11
C LEU A 499 -10.13 -30.42 1.16
N GLY A 500 -11.15 -31.16 1.64
CA GLY A 500 -11.05 -32.01 2.83
C GLY A 500 -11.39 -31.27 4.14
N ARG A 501 -11.55 -32.11 5.21
CA ARG A 501 -11.89 -31.68 6.57
C ARG A 501 -10.74 -31.05 7.33
#